data_ff9f9451d0974cca8ebb71895cbbe8a3
#
_entry.id   ff9f9451d0974cca8ebb71895cbbe8a3
#
_cell.length_a   1.000
_cell.length_b   1.000
_cell.length_c   1.000
_cell.angle_alpha   90.00
_cell.angle_beta   90.00
_cell.angle_gamma   90.00
#
_symmetry.space_group_name_H-M   'P 1'
#
loop_
_entity.id
_entity.type
_entity.pdbx_description
1 polymer ?
#
loop_
_entity_poly.entity_id
_entity_poly.type
_entity_poly.pdbx_seq_one_letter_code
_entity_poly.pdbx_strand_id
1 'polypeptide(L)'
;MTCYNNQNAKEISIDYPLYQSQKGNYFIGQTPTLSGETKHALAELKNPHKSNRLIYLNAITLTNISSLDLSAEFYLRSHINNAVPSDLVSCVNTAIYPEPIPEGKIKYVNKPTYPPKHGVPIFSRIVSPNSTLVVDGGQIILGPGESIAVYIGGFSPVSFSGIKFAFGWWEEKIHNCNNYYC
;
A
#
# COMPACT_ATOMS: atom_id res chain seq x y z
N MET A 1 -8.70 53.82 21.61
CA MET A 1 -9.59 53.28 20.55
C MET A 1 -8.90 52.10 19.92
N THR A 2 -9.19 50.89 20.42
CA THR A 2 -8.57 49.64 19.97
C THR A 2 -9.51 48.98 18.95
N CYS A 3 -9.13 49.03 17.66
CA CYS A 3 -9.85 48.31 16.62
C CYS A 3 -9.59 46.80 16.79
N TYR A 4 -10.55 46.06 17.32
CA TYR A 4 -10.59 44.62 17.21
C TYR A 4 -10.99 44.26 15.77
N ASN A 5 -10.00 43.85 14.98
CA ASN A 5 -10.23 43.24 13.66
C ASN A 5 -10.74 41.82 13.90
N ASN A 6 -12.05 41.67 13.98
CA ASN A 6 -12.71 40.36 14.06
C ASN A 6 -12.73 39.75 12.64
N GLN A 7 -11.57 39.27 12.17
CA GLN A 7 -11.54 38.42 10.97
C GLN A 7 -12.18 37.09 11.39
N ASN A 8 -13.38 36.84 10.91
CA ASN A 8 -14.01 35.52 10.97
C ASN A 8 -13.10 34.53 10.26
N ALA A 9 -12.23 33.85 11.00
CA ALA A 9 -11.41 32.78 10.47
C ALA A 9 -12.36 31.68 10.02
N LYS A 10 -12.42 31.43 8.71
CA LYS A 10 -13.20 30.34 8.15
C LYS A 10 -12.39 29.07 8.37
N GLU A 11 -12.86 28.24 9.27
CA GLU A 11 -12.28 26.90 9.45
C GLU A 11 -12.72 26.00 8.28
N ILE A 12 -11.75 25.38 7.62
CA ILE A 12 -11.98 24.41 6.55
C ILE A 12 -11.39 23.07 7.04
N SER A 13 -12.26 22.09 7.24
CA SER A 13 -11.84 20.71 7.52
C SER A 13 -11.64 19.98 6.19
N ILE A 14 -10.51 19.32 6.05
CA ILE A 14 -10.19 18.44 4.91
C ILE A 14 -9.75 17.07 5.43
N ASP A 15 -10.00 16.03 4.64
CA ASP A 15 -9.55 14.68 4.97
C ASP A 15 -8.02 14.63 4.97
N TYR A 16 -7.44 13.90 5.95
CA TYR A 16 -6.00 13.82 6.10
C TYR A 16 -5.29 13.24 4.87
N PRO A 17 -5.79 12.18 4.19
CA PRO A 17 -5.23 11.72 2.92
C PRO A 17 -5.21 12.80 1.83
N LEU A 18 -6.26 13.63 1.74
CA LEU A 18 -6.31 14.75 0.81
C LEU A 18 -5.25 15.81 1.14
N TYR A 19 -5.07 16.12 2.43
CA TYR A 19 -4.00 17.00 2.88
C TYR A 19 -2.62 16.47 2.47
N GLN A 20 -2.35 15.19 2.66
CA GLN A 20 -1.09 14.55 2.25
C GLN A 20 -0.91 14.57 0.72
N SER A 21 -1.99 14.41 -0.04
CA SER A 21 -1.99 14.58 -1.49
C SER A 21 -1.58 16.00 -1.90
N GLN A 22 -2.14 17.01 -1.25
CA GLN A 22 -1.77 18.41 -1.51
C GLN A 22 -0.28 18.70 -1.21
N LYS A 23 0.30 17.99 -0.25
CA LYS A 23 1.73 18.07 0.10
C LYS A 23 2.66 17.27 -0.81
N GLY A 24 2.12 16.47 -1.72
CA GLY A 24 2.92 15.58 -2.56
C GLY A 24 3.47 14.35 -1.83
N ASN A 25 2.87 14.01 -0.69
CA ASN A 25 3.30 12.88 0.13
C ASN A 25 2.44 11.62 -0.11
N TYR A 26 1.37 11.70 -0.89
CA TYR A 26 0.49 10.58 -1.19
C TYR A 26 0.83 9.97 -2.55
N PHE A 27 0.93 8.65 -2.56
CA PHE A 27 1.33 7.85 -3.71
C PHE A 27 0.33 6.74 -3.97
N ILE A 28 0.21 6.37 -5.24
CA ILE A 28 -0.52 5.20 -5.69
C ILE A 28 0.35 4.38 -6.62
N GLY A 29 0.13 3.09 -6.63
CA GLY A 29 0.81 2.23 -7.59
C GLY A 29 0.23 0.83 -7.61
N GLN A 30 0.62 0.07 -8.63
CA GLN A 30 0.11 -1.28 -8.84
C GLN A 30 1.18 -2.22 -9.38
N THR A 31 0.90 -3.52 -9.32
CA THR A 31 1.66 -4.52 -10.06
C THR A 31 1.22 -4.56 -11.53
N PRO A 32 2.01 -5.12 -12.44
CA PRO A 32 1.45 -5.65 -13.68
C PRO A 32 0.41 -6.73 -13.37
N THR A 33 -0.31 -7.19 -14.38
CA THR A 33 -1.18 -8.36 -14.22
C THR A 33 -0.32 -9.60 -13.94
N LEU A 34 -0.52 -10.23 -12.78
CA LEU A 34 0.17 -11.45 -12.40
C LEU A 34 -0.64 -12.66 -12.85
N SER A 35 0.02 -13.60 -13.55
CA SER A 35 -0.58 -14.85 -13.97
C SER A 35 -0.74 -15.81 -12.80
N GLY A 36 -1.85 -16.51 -12.75
CA GLY A 36 -2.15 -17.56 -11.79
C GLY A 36 -1.81 -18.97 -12.27
N GLU A 37 -0.91 -19.15 -13.25
CA GLU A 37 -0.50 -20.49 -13.74
C GLU A 37 0.03 -21.37 -12.62
N THR A 38 0.75 -20.81 -11.67
CA THR A 38 1.25 -21.53 -10.48
C THR A 38 0.21 -21.69 -9.38
N LYS A 39 -1.04 -21.26 -9.60
CA LYS A 39 -2.13 -21.15 -8.61
C LYS A 39 -1.88 -20.12 -7.50
N HIS A 40 -0.87 -19.31 -7.64
CA HIS A 40 -0.43 -18.35 -6.63
C HIS A 40 -0.07 -17.01 -7.26
N ALA A 41 -0.27 -15.94 -6.50
CA ALA A 41 0.27 -14.61 -6.78
C ALA A 41 0.71 -13.96 -5.47
N LEU A 42 1.73 -13.11 -5.53
CA LEU A 42 2.30 -12.49 -4.34
C LEU A 42 2.81 -11.09 -4.66
N ALA A 43 2.37 -10.11 -3.87
CA ALA A 43 2.86 -8.74 -3.92
C ALA A 43 3.01 -8.16 -2.52
N GLU A 44 3.87 -7.16 -2.38
CA GLU A 44 4.04 -6.41 -1.12
C GLU A 44 4.20 -4.92 -1.37
N LEU A 45 3.76 -4.11 -0.40
CA LEU A 45 4.26 -2.76 -0.20
C LEU A 45 5.34 -2.82 0.89
N LYS A 46 6.55 -2.43 0.54
CA LYS A 46 7.75 -2.47 1.41
C LYS A 46 8.22 -1.08 1.74
N ASN A 47 8.41 -0.82 3.02
CA ASN A 47 9.18 0.33 3.49
C ASN A 47 10.67 -0.09 3.58
N PRO A 48 11.59 0.49 2.79
CA PRO A 48 12.99 0.11 2.84
C PRO A 48 13.63 0.34 4.22
N HIS A 49 14.61 -0.49 4.60
CA HIS A 49 15.31 -0.36 5.89
C HIS A 49 15.98 1.00 6.12
N LYS A 50 16.42 1.64 5.03
CA LYS A 50 17.13 2.93 5.09
C LYS A 50 16.20 4.12 4.85
N SER A 51 14.91 3.91 4.74
CA SER A 51 13.95 4.99 4.61
C SER A 51 13.88 5.76 5.94
N ASN A 52 13.83 7.07 5.86
CA ASN A 52 13.56 7.91 7.03
C ASN A 52 12.08 8.32 7.03
N ARG A 53 11.20 7.36 6.72
CA ARG A 53 9.76 7.56 6.57
C ARG A 53 8.95 6.52 7.31
N LEU A 54 7.78 6.93 7.78
CA LEU A 54 6.67 6.04 8.07
C LEU A 54 5.77 5.99 6.85
N ILE A 55 5.33 4.81 6.47
CA ILE A 55 4.35 4.60 5.41
C ILE A 55 3.00 4.30 6.05
N TYR A 56 2.01 5.13 5.75
CA TYR A 56 0.63 4.97 6.20
C TYR A 56 -0.19 4.39 5.06
N LEU A 57 -0.59 3.15 5.20
CA LEU A 57 -1.39 2.46 4.20
C LEU A 57 -2.82 3.01 4.22
N ASN A 58 -3.31 3.50 3.09
CA ASN A 58 -4.68 3.98 2.96
C ASN A 58 -5.61 2.93 2.38
N ALA A 59 -5.22 2.30 1.27
CA ALA A 59 -6.02 1.27 0.64
C ALA A 59 -5.16 0.21 -0.07
N ILE A 60 -5.69 -1.01 -0.14
CA ILE A 60 -5.21 -2.07 -1.03
C ILE A 60 -6.37 -2.47 -1.92
N THR A 61 -6.14 -2.58 -3.21
CA THR A 61 -7.14 -3.14 -4.13
C THR A 61 -6.60 -4.40 -4.80
N LEU A 62 -7.48 -5.39 -4.93
CA LEU A 62 -7.21 -6.64 -5.61
C LEU A 62 -8.21 -6.80 -6.75
N THR A 63 -7.74 -6.71 -7.99
CA THR A 63 -8.58 -6.89 -9.18
C THR A 63 -8.40 -8.29 -9.73
N ASN A 64 -9.40 -9.14 -9.50
CA ASN A 64 -9.49 -10.50 -10.02
C ASN A 64 -10.12 -10.48 -11.42
N ILE A 65 -9.33 -10.81 -12.44
CA ILE A 65 -9.80 -10.89 -13.84
C ILE A 65 -10.07 -12.35 -14.28
N SER A 66 -10.25 -13.25 -13.32
CA SER A 66 -10.63 -14.63 -13.59
C SER A 66 -12.10 -14.89 -13.31
N SER A 67 -12.60 -16.02 -13.79
CA SER A 67 -13.95 -16.50 -13.53
C SER A 67 -14.09 -17.30 -12.23
N LEU A 68 -13.06 -17.31 -11.39
CA LEU A 68 -12.99 -18.09 -10.15
C LEU A 68 -12.88 -17.18 -8.94
N ASP A 69 -13.45 -17.61 -7.82
CA ASP A 69 -13.14 -17.01 -6.51
C ASP A 69 -11.69 -17.26 -6.13
N LEU A 70 -11.00 -16.23 -5.67
CA LEU A 70 -9.62 -16.31 -5.20
C LEU A 70 -9.56 -16.02 -3.71
N SER A 71 -8.75 -16.79 -2.97
CA SER A 71 -8.46 -16.48 -1.58
C SER A 71 -7.24 -15.57 -1.47
N ALA A 72 -7.38 -14.45 -0.79
CA ALA A 72 -6.32 -13.50 -0.50
C ALA A 72 -5.99 -13.53 1.00
N GLU A 73 -4.73 -13.75 1.33
CA GLU A 73 -4.19 -13.71 2.69
C GLU A 73 -3.25 -12.53 2.83
N PHE A 74 -3.39 -11.78 3.91
CA PHE A 74 -2.61 -10.57 4.19
C PHE A 74 -1.64 -10.81 5.34
N TYR A 75 -0.37 -10.44 5.12
CA TYR A 75 0.73 -10.68 6.05
C TYR A 75 1.44 -9.37 6.40
N LEU A 76 1.64 -9.13 7.69
CA LEU A 76 2.54 -8.08 8.16
C LEU A 76 3.92 -8.65 8.48
N ARG A 77 4.97 -7.82 8.35
CA ARG A 77 6.36 -8.17 8.67
C ARG A 77 6.86 -9.36 7.90
N SER A 78 6.38 -9.52 6.68
CA SER A 78 6.76 -10.64 5.83
C SER A 78 8.05 -10.35 5.05
N HIS A 79 8.63 -11.42 4.54
CA HIS A 79 9.77 -11.33 3.65
C HIS A 79 9.47 -12.13 2.38
N ILE A 80 9.51 -11.44 1.24
CA ILE A 80 9.33 -12.10 -0.06
C ILE A 80 10.67 -12.17 -0.78
N ASN A 81 11.03 -13.39 -1.22
CA ASN A 81 12.25 -13.65 -1.96
C ASN A 81 12.01 -13.54 -3.47
N ASN A 82 13.06 -13.21 -4.23
CA ASN A 82 13.01 -13.11 -5.68
C ASN A 82 11.94 -12.15 -6.21
N ALA A 83 11.58 -11.16 -5.40
CA ALA A 83 10.64 -10.13 -5.77
C ALA A 83 11.28 -9.08 -6.68
N VAL A 84 10.55 -8.67 -7.69
CA VAL A 84 10.93 -7.58 -8.58
C VAL A 84 10.13 -6.32 -8.23
N PRO A 85 10.72 -5.12 -8.33
CA PRO A 85 10.00 -3.88 -8.11
C PRO A 85 9.00 -3.62 -9.25
N SER A 86 7.91 -2.90 -8.93
CA SER A 86 7.01 -2.35 -9.91
C SER A 86 7.37 -0.88 -10.16
N ASP A 87 7.48 -0.49 -11.43
CA ASP A 87 7.69 0.90 -11.83
C ASP A 87 6.35 1.65 -12.02
N LEU A 88 5.23 0.98 -11.82
CA LEU A 88 3.88 1.54 -11.97
C LEU A 88 3.46 2.27 -10.69
N VAL A 89 4.18 3.31 -10.33
CA VAL A 89 3.96 4.11 -9.12
C VAL A 89 4.07 5.59 -9.47
N SER A 90 3.17 6.40 -8.92
CA SER A 90 3.18 7.86 -9.12
C SER A 90 2.69 8.59 -7.87
N CYS A 91 3.15 9.83 -7.73
CA CYS A 91 2.53 10.81 -6.84
C CYS A 91 1.14 11.18 -7.37
N VAL A 92 0.13 11.27 -6.51
CA VAL A 92 -1.23 11.61 -6.95
C VAL A 92 -1.40 13.09 -7.26
N ASN A 93 -0.53 13.96 -6.74
CA ASN A 93 -0.55 15.39 -7.04
C ASN A 93 0.32 15.70 -8.26
N THR A 94 -0.29 15.70 -9.43
CA THR A 94 0.38 15.94 -10.70
C THR A 94 0.75 17.41 -10.96
N ALA A 95 0.38 18.32 -10.06
CA ALA A 95 0.73 19.74 -10.14
C ALA A 95 2.10 20.07 -9.55
N ILE A 96 2.71 19.13 -8.81
CA ILE A 96 4.02 19.34 -8.19
C ILE A 96 5.15 18.95 -9.15
N TYR A 97 6.08 19.87 -9.35
CA TYR A 97 7.27 19.62 -10.15
C TYR A 97 8.54 20.07 -9.40
N PRO A 98 9.63 19.29 -9.38
CA PRO A 98 9.71 17.92 -9.92
C PRO A 98 8.78 16.95 -9.20
N GLU A 99 8.37 15.86 -9.90
CA GLU A 99 7.49 14.86 -9.33
C GLU A 99 8.09 14.24 -8.07
N PRO A 100 7.37 14.21 -6.94
CA PRO A 100 7.84 13.55 -5.73
C PRO A 100 8.01 12.04 -5.95
N ILE A 101 9.12 11.50 -5.47
CA ILE A 101 9.47 10.08 -5.59
C ILE A 101 9.25 9.40 -4.23
N PRO A 102 8.46 8.31 -4.15
CA PRO A 102 8.23 7.59 -2.90
C PRO A 102 9.44 6.77 -2.46
N GLU A 103 9.64 6.67 -1.14
CA GLU A 103 10.54 5.69 -0.53
C GLU A 103 9.94 4.28 -0.56
N GLY A 104 8.62 4.17 -0.35
CA GLY A 104 7.88 2.91 -0.42
C GLY A 104 8.00 2.23 -1.77
N LYS A 105 8.15 0.91 -1.76
CA LYS A 105 8.34 0.12 -2.98
C LYS A 105 7.28 -0.98 -3.08
N ILE A 106 6.55 -0.98 -4.18
CA ILE A 106 5.71 -2.13 -4.54
C ILE A 106 6.62 -3.18 -5.16
N LYS A 107 6.54 -4.41 -4.65
CA LYS A 107 7.27 -5.55 -5.19
C LYS A 107 6.32 -6.72 -5.42
N TYR A 108 6.64 -7.58 -6.36
CA TYR A 108 5.84 -8.77 -6.68
C TYR A 108 6.72 -9.93 -7.11
N VAL A 109 6.17 -11.14 -7.05
CA VAL A 109 6.83 -12.37 -7.52
C VAL A 109 6.05 -12.90 -8.71
N ASN A 110 6.74 -13.10 -9.83
CA ASN A 110 6.11 -13.54 -11.08
C ASN A 110 5.51 -14.95 -11.00
N LYS A 111 6.16 -15.88 -10.30
CA LYS A 111 5.73 -17.28 -10.16
C LYS A 111 5.95 -17.79 -8.74
N PRO A 112 5.20 -17.27 -7.74
CA PRO A 112 5.32 -17.78 -6.39
C PRO A 112 4.79 -19.22 -6.32
N THR A 113 5.35 -20.03 -5.43
CA THR A 113 4.94 -21.42 -5.20
C THR A 113 4.54 -21.68 -3.76
N TYR A 114 4.73 -20.68 -2.90
CA TYR A 114 4.44 -20.74 -1.47
C TYR A 114 4.13 -19.33 -0.93
N PRO A 115 3.46 -19.24 0.22
CA PRO A 115 3.22 -17.98 0.88
C PRO A 115 4.53 -17.25 1.28
N PRO A 116 4.49 -15.97 1.65
CA PRO A 116 5.66 -15.24 2.10
C PRO A 116 6.30 -15.94 3.30
N LYS A 117 7.63 -15.94 3.34
CA LYS A 117 8.38 -16.46 4.50
C LYS A 117 8.32 -15.44 5.62
N HIS A 118 8.17 -15.97 6.85
CA HIS A 118 8.01 -15.14 8.04
C HIS A 118 6.78 -14.23 7.93
N GLY A 119 6.56 -13.42 8.92
CA GLY A 119 5.40 -12.54 8.97
C GLY A 119 4.21 -13.16 9.67
N VAL A 120 3.26 -12.30 10.01
CA VAL A 120 2.04 -12.66 10.72
C VAL A 120 0.86 -12.54 9.76
N PRO A 121 0.13 -13.63 9.47
CA PRO A 121 -1.13 -13.54 8.76
C PRO A 121 -2.14 -12.78 9.64
N ILE A 122 -2.68 -11.69 9.12
CA ILE A 122 -3.55 -10.81 9.90
C ILE A 122 -5.02 -10.99 9.56
N PHE A 123 -5.34 -11.25 8.33
CA PHE A 123 -6.71 -11.57 7.88
C PHE A 123 -6.70 -12.18 6.47
N SER A 124 -7.82 -12.77 6.09
CA SER A 124 -8.06 -13.33 4.77
C SER A 124 -9.35 -12.78 4.18
N ARG A 125 -9.43 -12.74 2.85
CA ARG A 125 -10.59 -12.28 2.09
C ARG A 125 -10.82 -13.19 0.89
N ILE A 126 -12.07 -13.25 0.43
CA ILE A 126 -12.41 -13.83 -0.86
C ILE A 126 -12.52 -12.69 -1.88
N VAL A 127 -11.91 -12.86 -3.03
CA VAL A 127 -11.99 -11.95 -4.17
C VAL A 127 -12.86 -12.62 -5.24
N SER A 128 -14.06 -12.12 -5.39
CA SER A 128 -15.05 -12.69 -6.31
C SER A 128 -14.58 -12.63 -7.78
N PRO A 129 -15.15 -13.46 -8.67
CA PRO A 129 -14.82 -13.44 -10.09
C PRO A 129 -15.06 -12.08 -10.73
N ASN A 130 -14.18 -11.67 -11.65
CA ASN A 130 -14.32 -10.43 -12.43
C ASN A 130 -14.68 -9.20 -11.59
N SER A 131 -14.04 -9.06 -10.42
CA SER A 131 -14.33 -8.01 -9.45
C SER A 131 -13.07 -7.36 -8.90
N THR A 132 -13.28 -6.25 -8.22
CA THR A 132 -12.23 -5.59 -7.44
C THR A 132 -12.64 -5.53 -5.97
N LEU A 133 -11.84 -6.16 -5.12
CA LEU A 133 -11.94 -6.01 -3.68
C LEU A 133 -11.13 -4.78 -3.24
N VAL A 134 -11.75 -3.94 -2.41
CA VAL A 134 -11.08 -2.82 -1.75
C VAL A 134 -10.94 -3.15 -0.26
N VAL A 135 -9.74 -3.00 0.26
CA VAL A 135 -9.42 -3.16 1.68
C VAL A 135 -8.85 -1.85 2.19
N ASP A 136 -9.55 -1.24 3.13
CA ASP A 136 -9.07 -0.05 3.82
C ASP A 136 -7.89 -0.40 4.72
N GLY A 137 -6.80 0.35 4.59
CA GLY A 137 -5.56 0.11 5.32
C GLY A 137 -5.25 1.13 6.42
N GLY A 138 -6.14 2.07 6.68
CA GLY A 138 -5.90 3.29 7.45
C GLY A 138 -5.32 3.13 8.87
N GLN A 139 -5.29 1.93 9.43
CA GLN A 139 -4.68 1.64 10.73
C GLN A 139 -3.31 0.96 10.61
N ILE A 140 -2.84 0.68 9.39
CA ILE A 140 -1.57 -0.01 9.16
C ILE A 140 -0.48 1.01 8.85
N ILE A 141 0.54 1.02 9.71
CA ILE A 141 1.70 1.89 9.58
C ILE A 141 2.94 1.00 9.45
N LEU A 142 3.70 1.20 8.38
CA LEU A 142 4.93 0.47 8.13
C LEU A 142 6.13 1.33 8.51
N GLY A 143 6.86 0.91 9.54
CA GLY A 143 8.17 1.47 9.88
C GLY A 143 9.26 1.05 8.88
N PRO A 144 10.48 1.64 8.95
CA PRO A 144 11.61 1.22 8.13
C PRO A 144 11.90 -0.27 8.27
N GLY A 145 12.03 -0.94 7.13
CA GLY A 145 12.23 -2.40 7.07
C GLY A 145 10.96 -3.24 7.08
N GLU A 146 9.79 -2.65 7.37
CA GLU A 146 8.53 -3.36 7.47
C GLU A 146 7.78 -3.45 6.13
N SER A 147 6.84 -4.37 6.06
CA SER A 147 6.03 -4.59 4.85
C SER A 147 4.63 -5.10 5.18
N ILE A 148 3.72 -4.92 4.22
CA ILE A 148 2.50 -5.68 4.09
C ILE A 148 2.53 -6.45 2.77
N ALA A 149 2.31 -7.75 2.83
CA ALA A 149 2.21 -8.61 1.65
C ALA A 149 0.82 -9.18 1.50
N VAL A 150 0.42 -9.41 0.25
CA VAL A 150 -0.83 -10.08 -0.11
C VAL A 150 -0.51 -11.29 -0.95
N TYR A 151 -0.97 -12.45 -0.50
CA TYR A 151 -0.77 -13.74 -1.15
C TYR A 151 -2.10 -14.31 -1.62
N ILE A 152 -2.13 -14.78 -2.87
CA ILE A 152 -3.25 -15.50 -3.45
C ILE A 152 -2.92 -16.97 -3.50
N GLY A 153 -3.87 -17.84 -3.11
CA GLY A 153 -3.76 -19.29 -3.21
C GLY A 153 -3.75 -20.03 -1.86
N GLY A 154 -4.06 -19.34 -0.75
CA GLY A 154 -4.03 -19.94 0.60
C GLY A 154 -5.01 -21.06 0.82
N PHE A 155 -6.32 -20.77 0.89
CA PHE A 155 -7.34 -21.78 1.23
C PHE A 155 -7.66 -22.75 0.11
N SER A 156 -7.65 -22.30 -1.13
CA SER A 156 -8.03 -23.08 -2.30
C SER A 156 -7.20 -22.65 -3.49
N PRO A 157 -6.01 -23.24 -3.66
CA PRO A 157 -5.13 -22.88 -4.76
C PRO A 157 -5.71 -23.40 -6.08
N VAL A 158 -6.19 -22.49 -6.92
CA VAL A 158 -6.71 -22.77 -8.26
C VAL A 158 -5.94 -21.98 -9.30
N SER A 159 -5.80 -22.52 -10.52
CA SER A 159 -5.23 -21.76 -11.63
C SER A 159 -6.21 -20.66 -12.05
N PHE A 160 -5.73 -19.43 -12.24
CA PHE A 160 -6.56 -18.29 -12.60
C PHE A 160 -5.92 -17.46 -13.72
N SER A 161 -6.74 -16.69 -14.45
CA SER A 161 -6.28 -15.91 -15.60
C SER A 161 -5.32 -14.78 -15.19
N GLY A 162 -5.62 -14.10 -14.11
CA GLY A 162 -4.75 -13.05 -13.59
C GLY A 162 -5.35 -12.25 -12.46
N ILE A 163 -4.45 -11.56 -11.76
CA ILE A 163 -4.80 -10.62 -10.69
C ILE A 163 -3.87 -9.42 -10.74
N LYS A 164 -4.38 -8.25 -10.32
CA LYS A 164 -3.58 -7.06 -10.03
C LYS A 164 -3.73 -6.67 -8.57
N PHE A 165 -2.64 -6.20 -8.01
CA PHE A 165 -2.60 -5.58 -6.68
C PHE A 165 -2.28 -4.11 -6.86
N ALA A 166 -3.05 -3.22 -6.20
CA ALA A 166 -2.68 -1.83 -6.11
C ALA A 166 -2.69 -1.37 -4.66
N PHE A 167 -1.87 -0.37 -4.38
CA PHE A 167 -1.67 0.21 -3.06
C PHE A 167 -1.80 1.72 -3.16
N GLY A 168 -2.50 2.31 -2.19
CA GLY A 168 -2.53 3.74 -1.95
C GLY A 168 -1.97 4.03 -0.56
N TRP A 169 -0.99 4.93 -0.45
CA TRP A 169 -0.34 5.25 0.82
C TRP A 169 0.18 6.68 0.84
N TRP A 170 0.45 7.19 2.04
CA TRP A 170 1.25 8.39 2.19
C TRP A 170 2.47 8.15 3.06
N GLU A 171 3.43 9.06 2.96
CA GLU A 171 4.71 8.98 3.65
C GLU A 171 4.97 10.21 4.50
N GLU A 172 5.40 9.99 5.73
CA GLU A 172 5.82 11.06 6.63
C GLU A 172 7.24 10.84 7.13
N LYS A 173 8.00 11.91 7.26
CA LYS A 173 9.34 11.85 7.85
C LYS A 173 9.25 11.41 9.30
N ILE A 174 10.15 10.52 9.71
CA ILE A 174 10.31 10.20 11.12
C ILE A 174 10.93 11.41 11.80
N HIS A 175 10.18 12.03 12.70
CA HIS A 175 10.70 13.05 13.59
C HIS A 175 11.40 12.33 14.74
N ASN A 176 12.74 12.38 14.79
CA ASN A 176 13.45 11.97 15.99
C ASN A 176 13.12 13.00 17.08
N CYS A 177 12.27 12.62 17.99
CA CYS A 177 12.09 13.34 19.25
C CYS A 177 13.36 13.17 20.10
N ASN A 178 14.46 13.77 19.66
CA ASN A 178 15.58 14.05 20.54
C ASN A 178 15.23 15.33 21.29
N ASN A 179 14.87 15.14 22.55
CA ASN A 179 14.64 16.13 23.59
C ASN A 179 13.18 16.61 23.79
N TYR A 180 12.77 16.30 25.02
CA TYR A 180 11.66 16.83 25.82
C TYR A 180 10.31 16.11 25.73
N TYR A 181 10.12 15.26 26.75
CA TYR A 181 8.82 14.88 27.36
C TYR A 181 7.63 14.67 26.41
N CYS A 182 7.38 13.41 26.06
CA CYS A 182 6.02 12.95 25.83
C CYS A 182 5.36 12.59 27.14
#